data_2b7e9bf2caf59daf957d326fa6c29942
#
_entry.id   2b7e9bf2caf59daf957d326fa6c29942
#
_cell.length_a   1.000
_cell.length_b   1.000
_cell.length_c   1.000
_cell.angle_alpha   90.00
_cell.angle_beta   90.00
_cell.angle_gamma   90.00
#
_symmetry.space_group_name_H-M   'P 1'
#
loop_
_entity.id
_entity.type
_entity.pdbx_description
1 polymer ?
#
loop_
_entity_poly.entity_id
_entity_poly.type
_entity_poly.pdbx_seq_one_letter_code
_entity_poly.pdbx_strand_id
1 'polypeptide(L)'
;METKKISISLHENESYIRKRCENCDDILIRPMRLGEGHKADCLMVYIEVAVSNMMLDDSAIGKMINHFWEIPEEKIREFIRRNSLGIADVKELSSMEEVFGAILSGNAVFFLDGYDKAMKISSKGYPGLAVSEVKTEKVLRGSKEGFCDSVKTNAALVRKRIRDTRLKVEQSSIGVRSNTVVQLLYVEDLVHEELLTAVKERLESFTVDGILDSGMLEQLTEEAWYSPCLLYTSPSPRDS
;
A
#
# COMPACT_ATOMS: atom_id res chain seq x y z
N MET A 1 -9.78 -5.28 22.94
CA MET A 1 -8.46 -4.80 22.51
C MET A 1 -8.34 -3.36 23.00
N GLU A 2 -7.32 -3.02 23.77
CA GLU A 2 -7.10 -1.64 24.16
C GLU A 2 -6.77 -0.78 22.94
N THR A 3 -7.58 0.24 22.72
CA THR A 3 -7.41 1.18 21.60
C THR A 3 -6.18 2.03 21.86
N LYS A 4 -5.12 1.86 21.07
CA LYS A 4 -3.90 2.64 21.23
C LYS A 4 -4.13 4.08 20.79
N LYS A 5 -3.97 5.02 21.70
CA LYS A 5 -4.03 6.46 21.40
C LYS A 5 -2.82 6.91 20.58
N ILE A 6 -2.99 7.97 19.82
CA ILE A 6 -1.89 8.64 19.12
C ILE A 6 -1.04 9.38 20.14
N SER A 7 0.28 9.20 20.06
CA SER A 7 1.23 9.91 20.93
C SER A 7 1.49 11.31 20.42
N ILE A 8 1.83 12.21 21.35
CA ILE A 8 2.33 13.56 21.01
C ILE A 8 3.69 13.48 20.31
N SER A 9 4.50 12.45 20.61
CA SER A 9 5.78 12.21 19.96
C SER A 9 5.59 11.56 18.59
N LEU A 10 6.02 12.25 17.55
CA LEU A 10 6.00 11.74 16.19
C LEU A 10 6.83 10.45 16.04
N HIS A 11 7.98 10.41 16.73
CA HIS A 11 8.88 9.24 16.68
C HIS A 11 8.21 7.97 17.24
N GLU A 12 7.43 8.08 18.31
CA GLU A 12 6.69 6.94 18.86
C GLU A 12 5.61 6.44 17.90
N ASN A 13 4.90 7.37 17.25
CA ASN A 13 3.90 7.04 16.24
C ASN A 13 4.54 6.36 15.02
N GLU A 14 5.64 6.92 14.52
CA GLU A 14 6.40 6.35 13.39
C GLU A 14 6.90 4.94 13.72
N SER A 15 7.54 4.76 14.86
CA SER A 15 8.05 3.45 15.30
C SER A 15 6.95 2.40 15.40
N TYR A 16 5.79 2.80 15.92
CA TYR A 16 4.64 1.90 16.00
C TYR A 16 4.09 1.53 14.63
N ILE A 17 3.97 2.51 13.72
CA ILE A 17 3.47 2.28 12.37
C ILE A 17 4.45 1.40 11.59
N ARG A 18 5.75 1.67 11.65
CA ARG A 18 6.78 0.85 10.99
C ARG A 18 6.74 -0.59 11.45
N LYS A 19 6.65 -0.83 12.76
CA LYS A 19 6.53 -2.18 13.32
C LYS A 19 5.26 -2.90 12.84
N ARG A 20 4.14 -2.17 12.74
CA ARG A 20 2.86 -2.76 12.31
C ARG A 20 2.80 -3.01 10.80
N CYS A 21 3.49 -2.18 10.03
CA CYS A 21 3.60 -2.26 8.57
C CYS A 21 4.91 -2.93 8.11
N GLU A 22 5.57 -3.70 8.97
CA GLU A 22 6.72 -4.51 8.59
C GLU A 22 6.32 -5.46 7.45
N ASN A 23 7.16 -5.55 6.41
CA ASN A 23 6.89 -6.32 5.20
C ASN A 23 5.62 -5.87 4.43
N CYS A 24 5.30 -4.58 4.50
CA CYS A 24 4.22 -3.97 3.72
C CYS A 24 4.81 -2.89 2.79
N ASP A 25 5.50 -3.31 1.72
CA ASP A 25 6.19 -2.40 0.80
C ASP A 25 5.24 -1.52 -0.03
N ASP A 26 3.95 -1.84 -0.02
CA ASP A 26 2.89 -1.04 -0.62
C ASP A 26 2.45 0.16 0.23
N ILE A 27 2.84 0.19 1.53
CA ILE A 27 2.53 1.27 2.45
C ILE A 27 3.73 2.19 2.60
N LEU A 28 3.62 3.40 2.08
CA LEU A 28 4.67 4.40 2.16
C LEU A 28 4.58 5.19 3.46
N ILE A 29 5.71 5.28 4.15
CA ILE A 29 5.89 6.04 5.38
C ILE A 29 6.93 7.12 5.08
N ARG A 30 6.49 8.36 4.86
CA ARG A 30 7.34 9.49 4.45
C ARG A 30 7.48 10.52 5.56
N PRO A 31 8.63 10.59 6.25
CA PRO A 31 8.95 11.71 7.11
C PRO A 31 9.22 12.95 6.26
N MET A 32 8.73 14.09 6.73
CA MET A 32 8.88 15.38 6.06
C MET A 32 9.12 16.47 7.10
N ARG A 33 9.68 17.59 6.66
CA ARG A 33 9.84 18.80 7.48
C ARG A 33 9.17 19.96 6.77
N LEU A 34 8.30 20.64 7.47
CA LEU A 34 7.53 21.77 6.96
C LEU A 34 7.84 23.04 7.77
N GLY A 35 7.44 24.18 7.23
CA GLY A 35 7.55 25.49 7.86
C GLY A 35 8.85 26.22 7.55
N GLU A 36 8.86 27.50 7.85
CA GLU A 36 10.01 28.37 7.70
C GLU A 36 11.21 27.84 8.49
N GLY A 37 12.29 27.51 7.79
CA GLY A 37 13.47 26.87 8.38
C GLY A 37 13.33 25.37 8.66
N HIS A 38 12.32 24.70 8.12
CA HIS A 38 12.10 23.24 8.22
C HIS A 38 12.04 22.71 9.68
N LYS A 39 11.32 23.40 10.55
CA LYS A 39 11.29 23.11 11.98
C LYS A 39 10.16 22.19 12.42
N ALA A 40 9.10 22.04 11.63
CA ALA A 40 7.97 21.19 11.95
C ALA A 40 8.18 19.79 11.37
N ASP A 41 8.51 18.81 12.21
CA ASP A 41 8.63 17.43 11.81
C ASP A 41 7.23 16.81 11.60
N CYS A 42 7.04 16.16 10.48
CA CYS A 42 5.76 15.59 10.06
C CYS A 42 5.96 14.20 9.47
N LEU A 43 4.91 13.40 9.47
CA LEU A 43 4.90 12.08 8.87
C LEU A 43 3.65 11.92 8.00
N MET A 44 3.83 11.45 6.79
CA MET A 44 2.73 11.06 5.91
C MET A 44 2.76 9.55 5.67
N VAL A 45 1.61 8.90 5.82
CA VAL A 45 1.46 7.45 5.62
C VAL A 45 0.30 7.17 4.68
N TYR A 46 0.56 6.39 3.64
CA TYR A 46 -0.44 6.07 2.61
C TYR A 46 -0.05 4.84 1.78
N ILE A 47 -1.02 4.27 1.08
CA ILE A 47 -0.78 3.22 0.09
C ILE A 47 -0.45 3.87 -1.25
N GLU A 48 0.71 3.54 -1.84
CA GLU A 48 1.26 4.21 -3.02
C GLU A 48 0.26 4.31 -4.18
N VAL A 49 -0.38 3.22 -4.53
CA VAL A 49 -1.30 3.16 -5.68
C VAL A 49 -2.68 3.75 -5.37
N ALA A 50 -3.10 3.69 -4.11
CA ALA A 50 -4.39 4.22 -3.71
C ALA A 50 -4.40 5.76 -3.66
N VAL A 51 -3.23 6.35 -3.42
CA VAL A 51 -3.03 7.79 -3.45
C VAL A 51 -2.29 8.12 -4.75
N SER A 52 -3.02 8.45 -5.80
CA SER A 52 -2.44 8.82 -7.10
C SER A 52 -1.47 9.98 -6.95
N ASN A 53 -0.29 9.89 -7.59
CA ASN A 53 0.73 10.95 -7.58
C ASN A 53 0.16 12.30 -8.03
N MET A 54 -0.75 12.30 -9.00
CA MET A 54 -1.48 13.50 -9.45
C MET A 54 -2.30 14.15 -8.34
N MET A 55 -2.75 13.37 -7.37
CA MET A 55 -3.49 13.89 -6.21
C MET A 55 -2.57 14.41 -5.11
N LEU A 56 -1.32 13.96 -5.05
CA LEU A 56 -0.33 14.48 -4.12
C LEU A 56 0.19 15.86 -4.56
N ASP A 57 0.42 16.07 -5.85
CA ASP A 57 1.00 17.33 -6.38
C ASP A 57 -0.05 18.44 -6.59
N ASP A 58 -1.23 18.11 -7.16
CA ASP A 58 -2.32 19.08 -7.43
C ASP A 58 -3.41 19.11 -6.35
N SER A 59 -3.36 18.16 -5.41
CA SER A 59 -4.38 18.01 -4.38
C SER A 59 -4.12 18.88 -3.15
N ALA A 60 -5.00 18.71 -2.20
CA ALA A 60 -4.93 19.22 -0.87
C ALA A 60 -3.55 19.07 -0.21
N ILE A 61 -2.84 17.96 -0.45
CA ILE A 61 -1.54 17.67 0.15
C ILE A 61 -0.45 18.53 -0.50
N GLY A 62 -0.38 18.58 -1.83
CA GLY A 62 0.58 19.42 -2.54
C GLY A 62 0.38 20.90 -2.21
N LYS A 63 -0.87 21.37 -2.23
CA LYS A 63 -1.21 22.73 -1.85
C LYS A 63 -0.93 23.01 -0.37
N MET A 64 -1.18 22.06 0.51
CA MET A 64 -0.87 22.15 1.93
C MET A 64 0.64 22.22 2.17
N ILE A 65 1.43 21.36 1.53
CA ILE A 65 2.88 21.36 1.61
C ILE A 65 3.42 22.69 1.10
N ASN A 66 2.99 23.15 -0.07
CA ASN A 66 3.41 24.42 -0.67
C ASN A 66 3.00 25.61 0.20
N HIS A 67 1.82 25.58 0.77
CA HIS A 67 1.35 26.65 1.64
C HIS A 67 2.07 26.67 2.99
N PHE A 68 2.38 25.51 3.57
CA PHE A 68 3.08 25.41 4.86
C PHE A 68 4.58 25.55 4.75
N TRP A 69 5.14 25.52 3.54
CA TRP A 69 6.59 25.65 3.35
C TRP A 69 7.16 26.97 3.88
N GLU A 70 6.40 28.06 3.75
CA GLU A 70 6.83 29.42 4.08
C GLU A 70 6.19 29.95 5.38
N ILE A 71 5.39 29.17 6.09
CA ILE A 71 4.65 29.62 7.28
C ILE A 71 5.43 29.28 8.56
N PRO A 72 5.47 30.19 9.58
CA PRO A 72 6.02 29.89 10.89
C PRO A 72 5.35 28.68 11.55
N GLU A 73 6.14 27.86 12.26
CA GLU A 73 5.68 26.61 12.91
C GLU A 73 4.45 26.80 13.79
N GLU A 74 4.41 27.88 14.57
CA GLU A 74 3.29 28.22 15.46
C GLU A 74 1.96 28.37 14.69
N LYS A 75 2.02 28.97 13.51
CA LYS A 75 0.85 29.12 12.65
C LYS A 75 0.43 27.80 12.01
N ILE A 76 1.37 26.91 11.68
CA ILE A 76 1.05 25.57 11.19
C ILE A 76 0.25 24.81 12.23
N ARG A 77 0.71 24.81 13.49
CA ARG A 77 0.02 24.16 14.60
C ARG A 77 -1.37 24.75 14.86
N GLU A 78 -1.50 26.09 14.80
CA GLU A 78 -2.78 26.77 14.94
C GLU A 78 -3.74 26.47 13.79
N PHE A 79 -3.23 26.43 12.57
CA PHE A 79 -4.00 26.14 11.37
C PHE A 79 -4.57 24.73 11.36
N ILE A 80 -3.75 23.76 11.76
CA ILE A 80 -4.14 22.36 11.92
C ILE A 80 -5.19 22.25 13.04
N ARG A 81 -4.96 22.90 14.19
CA ARG A 81 -5.84 22.87 15.35
C ARG A 81 -7.21 23.48 15.11
N ARG A 82 -7.30 24.47 14.21
CA ARG A 82 -8.57 25.14 13.84
C ARG A 82 -9.33 24.43 12.74
N ASN A 83 -8.81 23.32 12.22
CA ASN A 83 -9.38 22.60 11.06
C ASN A 83 -9.59 23.53 9.85
N SER A 84 -8.75 24.58 9.76
CA SER A 84 -8.88 25.69 8.80
C SER A 84 -8.23 25.38 7.44
N LEU A 85 -7.91 24.10 7.17
CA LEU A 85 -7.25 23.70 5.92
C LEU A 85 -8.07 24.01 4.66
N GLY A 86 -9.32 24.46 4.82
CA GLY A 86 -10.18 24.80 3.69
C GLY A 86 -10.48 23.64 2.74
N ILE A 87 -10.13 22.44 3.18
CA ILE A 87 -10.25 21.20 2.44
C ILE A 87 -11.43 20.47 3.04
N ALA A 88 -12.47 20.32 2.26
CA ALA A 88 -13.75 19.73 2.70
C ALA A 88 -13.64 18.29 3.26
N ASP A 89 -12.51 17.61 3.05
CA ASP A 89 -12.32 16.18 3.30
C ASP A 89 -11.21 15.85 4.31
N VAL A 90 -10.89 16.75 5.24
CA VAL A 90 -9.95 16.47 6.34
C VAL A 90 -10.72 16.10 7.58
N LYS A 91 -10.44 14.91 8.14
CA LYS A 91 -11.01 14.42 9.38
C LYS A 91 -9.90 14.12 10.40
N GLU A 92 -10.07 14.59 11.63
CA GLU A 92 -9.19 14.22 12.74
C GLU A 92 -9.42 12.77 13.17
N LEU A 93 -8.31 12.10 13.47
CA LEU A 93 -8.27 10.73 13.98
C LEU A 93 -7.62 10.76 15.36
N SER A 94 -8.16 10.01 16.31
CA SER A 94 -7.73 10.02 17.72
C SER A 94 -7.06 8.71 18.16
N SER A 95 -7.14 7.67 17.33
CA SER A 95 -6.60 6.35 17.64
C SER A 95 -5.84 5.73 16.47
N MET A 96 -4.92 4.83 16.79
CA MET A 96 -4.15 4.11 15.77
C MET A 96 -5.03 3.16 14.94
N GLU A 97 -6.11 2.63 15.48
CA GLU A 97 -7.09 1.81 14.76
C GLU A 97 -7.79 2.64 13.68
N GLU A 98 -8.19 3.87 14.00
CA GLU A 98 -8.76 4.80 13.02
C GLU A 98 -7.74 5.15 11.93
N VAL A 99 -6.46 5.32 12.31
CA VAL A 99 -5.35 5.58 11.38
C VAL A 99 -5.20 4.43 10.39
N PHE A 100 -5.06 3.19 10.87
CA PHE A 100 -4.95 2.03 9.98
C PHE A 100 -6.21 1.83 9.14
N GLY A 101 -7.39 2.02 9.72
CA GLY A 101 -8.65 1.99 8.97
C GLY A 101 -8.68 3.01 7.84
N ALA A 102 -8.15 4.20 8.05
CA ALA A 102 -8.05 5.23 7.02
C ALA A 102 -7.03 4.86 5.92
N ILE A 103 -5.81 4.44 6.29
CA ILE A 103 -4.76 4.03 5.35
C ILE A 103 -5.23 2.87 4.49
N LEU A 104 -5.75 1.80 5.12
CA LEU A 104 -6.20 0.60 4.42
C LEU A 104 -7.48 0.83 3.59
N SER A 105 -8.17 1.93 3.81
CA SER A 105 -9.27 2.40 2.94
C SER A 105 -8.78 3.25 1.75
N GLY A 106 -7.45 3.42 1.60
CA GLY A 106 -6.85 4.16 0.50
C GLY A 106 -6.80 5.68 0.71
N ASN A 107 -6.80 6.14 1.97
CA ASN A 107 -6.60 7.55 2.29
C ASN A 107 -5.16 7.79 2.76
N ALA A 108 -4.69 9.02 2.63
CA ALA A 108 -3.46 9.44 3.27
C ALA A 108 -3.73 9.89 4.71
N VAL A 109 -2.79 9.62 5.59
CA VAL A 109 -2.82 10.09 6.98
C VAL A 109 -1.59 10.91 7.26
N PHE A 110 -1.79 12.07 7.85
CA PHE A 110 -0.76 13.03 8.18
C PHE A 110 -0.65 13.19 9.71
N PHE A 111 0.58 13.18 10.20
CA PHE A 111 0.93 13.43 11.60
C PHE A 111 1.84 14.63 11.69
N LEU A 112 1.69 15.40 12.77
CA LEU A 112 2.55 16.50 13.12
C LEU A 112 3.15 16.25 14.49
N ASP A 113 4.44 16.51 14.68
CA ASP A 113 5.10 16.42 15.97
C ASP A 113 4.50 17.41 16.96
N GLY A 114 4.32 16.97 18.20
CA GLY A 114 3.67 17.77 19.24
C GLY A 114 2.14 17.83 19.16
N TYR A 115 1.50 17.02 18.32
CA TYR A 115 0.05 16.94 18.19
C TYR A 115 -0.45 15.52 18.49
N ASP A 116 -1.47 15.42 19.34
CA ASP A 116 -2.02 14.14 19.85
C ASP A 116 -3.08 13.50 18.96
N LYS A 117 -3.21 13.97 17.73
CA LYS A 117 -4.14 13.44 16.71
C LYS A 117 -3.46 13.34 15.35
N ALA A 118 -4.02 12.54 14.47
CA ALA A 118 -3.64 12.51 13.07
C ALA A 118 -4.75 13.10 12.18
N MET A 119 -4.41 13.49 10.99
CA MET A 119 -5.35 14.00 10.01
C MET A 119 -5.50 13.01 8.86
N LYS A 120 -6.72 12.54 8.67
CA LYS A 120 -7.08 11.81 7.47
C LYS A 120 -7.29 12.81 6.34
N ILE A 121 -6.59 12.61 5.25
CA ILE A 121 -6.79 13.37 4.01
C ILE A 121 -7.45 12.41 3.02
N SER A 122 -8.68 12.72 2.63
CA SER A 122 -9.42 11.90 1.69
C SER A 122 -8.76 11.98 0.32
N SER A 123 -8.09 10.92 -0.08
CA SER A 123 -7.71 10.65 -1.46
C SER A 123 -8.82 9.85 -2.12
N LYS A 124 -9.01 9.97 -3.45
CA LYS A 124 -10.15 9.31 -4.13
C LYS A 124 -10.08 7.77 -4.15
N GLY A 125 -9.23 7.19 -3.31
CA GLY A 125 -9.19 5.76 -3.05
C GLY A 125 -8.51 4.93 -4.14
N TYR A 126 -8.76 3.64 -4.09
CA TYR A 126 -8.17 2.67 -5.01
C TYR A 126 -8.54 2.93 -6.47
N PRO A 127 -7.62 2.67 -7.41
CA PRO A 127 -7.89 2.87 -8.83
C PRO A 127 -9.09 2.02 -9.25
N GLY A 128 -10.16 2.67 -9.70
CA GLY A 128 -11.38 2.00 -10.16
C GLY A 128 -11.44 1.83 -11.67
N LEU A 129 -10.77 2.71 -12.42
CA LEU A 129 -10.91 2.80 -13.89
C LEU A 129 -9.77 2.13 -14.68
N ALA A 130 -8.67 1.76 -14.00
CA ALA A 130 -7.52 1.10 -14.65
C ALA A 130 -7.60 -0.43 -14.60
N VAL A 131 -8.64 -0.98 -13.96
CA VAL A 131 -8.82 -2.42 -13.84
C VAL A 131 -9.60 -2.89 -15.05
N SER A 132 -8.95 -3.63 -15.92
CA SER A 132 -9.61 -4.25 -17.07
C SER A 132 -10.62 -5.30 -16.62
N GLU A 133 -11.74 -5.40 -17.33
CA GLU A 133 -12.61 -6.57 -17.19
C GLU A 133 -11.84 -7.83 -17.57
N VAL A 134 -11.95 -8.87 -16.76
CA VAL A 134 -11.42 -10.20 -17.08
C VAL A 134 -12.07 -10.68 -18.36
N LYS A 135 -11.28 -10.87 -19.41
CA LYS A 135 -11.79 -11.28 -20.73
C LYS A 135 -11.96 -12.78 -20.84
N THR A 136 -11.11 -13.54 -20.14
CA THR A 136 -10.98 -15.00 -20.25
C THR A 136 -11.86 -15.76 -19.27
N GLU A 137 -12.12 -15.20 -18.08
CA GLU A 137 -12.94 -15.85 -17.03
C GLU A 137 -14.05 -14.92 -16.54
N LYS A 138 -15.03 -14.68 -17.41
CA LYS A 138 -16.16 -13.81 -17.07
C LYS A 138 -17.15 -14.54 -16.15
N VAL A 139 -17.33 -13.98 -14.94
CA VAL A 139 -18.39 -14.44 -14.03
C VAL A 139 -19.69 -13.70 -14.29
N LEU A 140 -20.80 -14.43 -14.32
CA LEU A 140 -22.12 -13.86 -14.55
C LEU A 140 -22.56 -12.94 -13.37
N ARG A 141 -22.21 -13.34 -12.15
CA ARG A 141 -22.45 -12.57 -10.92
C ARG A 141 -21.17 -12.60 -10.08
N GLY A 142 -20.62 -11.42 -9.74
CA GLY A 142 -19.40 -11.31 -8.95
C GLY A 142 -18.59 -10.09 -9.35
N SER A 143 -17.35 -10.03 -8.85
CA SER A 143 -16.42 -8.98 -9.21
C SER A 143 -16.00 -9.12 -10.66
N LYS A 144 -16.00 -8.02 -11.38
CA LYS A 144 -15.49 -7.94 -12.76
C LYS A 144 -14.06 -7.40 -12.80
N GLU A 145 -13.50 -7.05 -11.64
CA GLU A 145 -12.13 -6.57 -11.51
C GLU A 145 -11.16 -7.75 -11.61
N GLY A 146 -10.22 -7.69 -12.53
CA GLY A 146 -9.15 -8.67 -12.72
C GLY A 146 -7.78 -8.06 -12.60
N PHE A 147 -6.76 -8.89 -12.53
CA PHE A 147 -5.38 -8.46 -12.56
C PHE A 147 -5.01 -7.89 -13.92
N CYS A 148 -4.12 -6.90 -13.91
CA CYS A 148 -3.56 -6.25 -15.08
C CYS A 148 -2.02 -6.37 -15.07
N ASP A 149 -1.35 -5.82 -16.08
CA ASP A 149 0.11 -5.89 -16.19
C ASP A 149 0.85 -5.11 -15.08
N SER A 150 0.15 -4.25 -14.34
CA SER A 150 0.73 -3.48 -13.25
C SER A 150 0.68 -4.24 -11.93
N VAL A 151 1.83 -4.73 -11.48
CA VAL A 151 2.00 -5.45 -10.20
C VAL A 151 1.48 -4.62 -9.02
N LYS A 152 1.80 -3.33 -8.97
CA LYS A 152 1.33 -2.43 -7.91
C LYS A 152 -0.20 -2.29 -7.89
N THR A 153 -0.83 -2.22 -9.07
CA THR A 153 -2.30 -2.15 -9.17
C THR A 153 -2.94 -3.45 -8.68
N ASN A 154 -2.34 -4.60 -9.01
CA ASN A 154 -2.81 -5.90 -8.56
C ASN A 154 -2.73 -6.04 -7.03
N ALA A 155 -1.62 -5.64 -6.41
CA ALA A 155 -1.51 -5.62 -4.96
C ALA A 155 -2.56 -4.71 -4.31
N ALA A 156 -2.80 -3.53 -4.90
CA ALA A 156 -3.84 -2.61 -4.41
C ALA A 156 -5.25 -3.21 -4.51
N LEU A 157 -5.55 -4.02 -5.54
CA LEU A 157 -6.82 -4.75 -5.64
C LEU A 157 -7.00 -5.77 -4.51
N VAL A 158 -5.94 -6.50 -4.17
CA VAL A 158 -5.94 -7.44 -3.05
C VAL A 158 -6.13 -6.66 -1.74
N ARG A 159 -5.37 -5.59 -1.53
CA ARG A 159 -5.46 -4.73 -0.35
C ARG A 159 -6.83 -4.09 -0.18
N LYS A 160 -7.48 -3.69 -1.26
CA LYS A 160 -8.86 -3.15 -1.25
C LYS A 160 -9.85 -4.13 -0.63
N ARG A 161 -9.63 -5.43 -0.81
CA ARG A 161 -10.50 -6.51 -0.31
C ARG A 161 -10.08 -6.99 1.08
N ILE A 162 -8.76 -7.07 1.33
CA ILE A 162 -8.20 -7.49 2.62
C ILE A 162 -7.59 -6.25 3.29
N ARG A 163 -8.40 -5.55 4.07
CA ARG A 163 -8.00 -4.31 4.77
C ARG A 163 -7.41 -4.64 6.15
N ASP A 164 -6.32 -5.39 6.15
CA ASP A 164 -5.62 -5.81 7.35
C ASP A 164 -4.10 -5.60 7.18
N THR A 165 -3.42 -5.12 8.20
CA THR A 165 -1.96 -4.98 8.22
C THR A 165 -1.23 -6.32 8.27
N ARG A 166 -1.93 -7.41 8.59
CA ARG A 166 -1.40 -8.78 8.51
C ARG A 166 -1.30 -9.30 7.07
N LEU A 167 -2.00 -8.68 6.12
CA LEU A 167 -1.67 -8.88 4.71
C LEU A 167 -0.32 -8.22 4.44
N LYS A 168 0.70 -9.02 4.21
CA LYS A 168 2.04 -8.58 3.86
C LYS A 168 2.18 -8.49 2.34
N VAL A 169 2.95 -7.52 1.89
CA VAL A 169 3.25 -7.29 0.47
C VAL A 169 4.74 -7.03 0.37
N GLU A 170 5.51 -8.08 0.14
CA GLU A 170 6.95 -7.97 -0.02
C GLU A 170 7.32 -7.82 -1.49
N GLN A 171 8.14 -6.84 -1.80
CA GLN A 171 8.59 -6.56 -3.15
C GLN A 171 10.04 -6.98 -3.34
N SER A 172 10.30 -7.70 -4.41
CA SER A 172 11.64 -8.06 -4.87
C SER A 172 11.80 -7.79 -6.36
N SER A 173 13.03 -7.87 -6.85
CA SER A 173 13.33 -7.75 -8.29
C SER A 173 14.06 -8.99 -8.76
N ILE A 174 13.63 -9.59 -9.86
CA ILE A 174 14.21 -10.78 -10.43
C ILE A 174 14.68 -10.48 -11.88
N GLY A 175 15.77 -11.14 -12.26
CA GLY A 175 16.40 -10.94 -13.57
C GLY A 175 17.51 -9.89 -13.55
N VAL A 176 18.71 -10.30 -14.00
CA VAL A 176 19.93 -9.48 -13.96
C VAL A 176 19.80 -8.24 -14.84
N ARG A 177 19.10 -8.34 -15.95
CA ARG A 177 18.94 -7.25 -16.93
C ARG A 177 17.55 -6.62 -16.89
N SER A 178 16.50 -7.43 -16.68
CA SER A 178 15.13 -6.90 -16.69
C SER A 178 14.75 -6.20 -15.39
N ASN A 179 15.35 -6.59 -14.25
CA ASN A 179 14.97 -6.10 -12.92
C ASN A 179 13.44 -6.13 -12.73
N THR A 180 12.82 -7.23 -13.16
CA THR A 180 11.36 -7.37 -13.12
C THR A 180 10.85 -7.39 -11.70
N VAL A 181 9.95 -6.49 -11.38
CA VAL A 181 9.37 -6.38 -10.04
C VAL A 181 8.39 -7.53 -9.82
N VAL A 182 8.62 -8.27 -8.74
CA VAL A 182 7.74 -9.34 -8.25
C VAL A 182 7.26 -8.97 -6.86
N GLN A 183 6.00 -9.20 -6.59
CA GLN A 183 5.42 -8.99 -5.27
C GLN A 183 4.87 -10.30 -4.72
N LEU A 184 5.31 -10.65 -3.51
CA LEU A 184 4.83 -11.78 -2.75
C LEU A 184 3.78 -11.29 -1.73
N LEU A 185 2.54 -11.79 -1.88
CA LEU A 185 1.44 -11.43 -0.99
C LEU A 185 1.06 -12.64 -0.13
N TYR A 186 1.01 -12.43 1.18
CA TYR A 186 0.59 -13.46 2.12
C TYR A 186 -0.07 -12.85 3.36
N VAL A 187 -0.83 -13.66 4.11
CA VAL A 187 -1.43 -13.25 5.38
C VAL A 187 -0.60 -13.84 6.51
N GLU A 188 -0.01 -12.99 7.34
CA GLU A 188 1.02 -13.32 8.33
C GLU A 188 0.59 -14.42 9.33
N ASP A 189 -0.67 -14.41 9.74
CA ASP A 189 -1.21 -15.37 10.69
C ASP A 189 -1.78 -16.65 10.05
N LEU A 190 -1.73 -16.77 8.72
CA LEU A 190 -2.22 -17.93 7.98
C LEU A 190 -1.13 -18.67 7.23
N VAL A 191 -0.05 -18.00 6.86
CA VAL A 191 1.04 -18.61 6.10
C VAL A 191 1.88 -19.53 6.98
N HIS A 192 2.28 -20.67 6.45
CA HIS A 192 3.29 -21.52 7.09
C HIS A 192 4.68 -20.95 6.84
N GLU A 193 5.46 -20.74 7.90
CA GLU A 193 6.81 -20.13 7.80
C GLU A 193 7.74 -20.92 6.89
N GLU A 194 7.70 -22.25 6.96
CA GLU A 194 8.50 -23.12 6.11
C GLU A 194 8.20 -22.92 4.62
N LEU A 195 6.91 -22.82 4.27
CA LEU A 195 6.49 -22.54 2.89
C LEU A 195 6.92 -21.16 2.43
N LEU A 196 6.75 -20.14 3.28
CA LEU A 196 7.15 -18.78 2.96
C LEU A 196 8.66 -18.69 2.70
N THR A 197 9.45 -19.34 3.56
CA THR A 197 10.91 -19.41 3.41
C THR A 197 11.30 -20.12 2.11
N ALA A 198 10.70 -21.28 1.82
CA ALA A 198 10.97 -22.03 0.59
C ALA A 198 10.65 -21.23 -0.67
N VAL A 199 9.54 -20.48 -0.68
CA VAL A 199 9.16 -19.61 -1.81
C VAL A 199 10.18 -18.48 -1.98
N LYS A 200 10.60 -17.83 -0.90
CA LYS A 200 11.60 -16.75 -0.94
C LYS A 200 12.96 -17.27 -1.46
N GLU A 201 13.45 -18.36 -0.90
CA GLU A 201 14.71 -18.99 -1.36
C GLU A 201 14.64 -19.38 -2.84
N ARG A 202 13.47 -19.87 -3.29
CA ARG A 202 13.26 -20.21 -4.69
C ARG A 202 13.33 -18.99 -5.59
N LEU A 203 12.65 -17.91 -5.23
CA LEU A 203 12.68 -16.65 -5.99
C LEU A 203 14.09 -16.04 -6.06
N GLU A 204 14.85 -16.11 -4.96
CA GLU A 204 16.24 -15.63 -4.89
C GLU A 204 17.21 -16.49 -5.70
N SER A 205 16.91 -17.77 -5.88
CA SER A 205 17.77 -18.71 -6.62
C SER A 205 17.82 -18.47 -8.13
N PHE A 206 16.92 -17.65 -8.69
CA PHE A 206 16.82 -17.45 -10.12
C PHE A 206 17.93 -16.54 -10.66
N THR A 207 18.87 -17.14 -11.40
CA THR A 207 19.94 -16.45 -12.12
C THR A 207 19.61 -16.37 -13.61
N VAL A 208 18.55 -15.64 -13.96
CA VAL A 208 18.10 -15.45 -15.34
C VAL A 208 18.33 -14.01 -15.80
N ASP A 209 18.52 -13.80 -17.09
CA ASP A 209 18.73 -12.45 -17.65
C ASP A 209 17.48 -11.58 -17.49
N GLY A 210 16.28 -12.17 -17.60
CA GLY A 210 15.02 -11.45 -17.45
C GLY A 210 13.82 -12.37 -17.32
N ILE A 211 12.77 -11.84 -16.72
CA ILE A 211 11.44 -12.43 -16.66
C ILE A 211 10.49 -11.45 -17.34
N LEU A 212 9.84 -11.89 -18.41
CA LEU A 212 9.01 -11.04 -19.25
C LEU A 212 7.52 -11.13 -18.91
N ASP A 213 7.09 -12.28 -18.40
CA ASP A 213 5.69 -12.53 -18.03
C ASP A 213 5.55 -13.50 -16.85
N SER A 214 4.33 -13.65 -16.36
CA SER A 214 4.01 -14.55 -15.24
C SER A 214 4.17 -16.02 -15.59
N GLY A 215 3.96 -16.40 -16.85
CA GLY A 215 4.13 -17.78 -17.31
C GLY A 215 5.59 -18.23 -17.24
N MET A 216 6.54 -17.35 -17.55
CA MET A 216 7.95 -17.63 -17.37
C MET A 216 8.33 -17.80 -15.90
N LEU A 217 7.75 -16.97 -15.00
CA LEU A 217 7.95 -17.13 -13.56
C LEU A 217 7.38 -18.45 -13.06
N GLU A 218 6.18 -18.83 -13.52
CA GLU A 218 5.54 -20.10 -13.19
C GLU A 218 6.41 -21.29 -13.58
N GLN A 219 6.93 -21.32 -14.81
CA GLN A 219 7.86 -22.35 -15.30
C GLN A 219 9.13 -22.45 -14.46
N LEU A 220 9.67 -21.33 -13.99
CA LEU A 220 10.86 -21.31 -13.14
C LEU A 220 10.58 -21.81 -11.72
N THR A 221 9.35 -21.67 -11.24
CA THR A 221 8.93 -22.14 -9.90
C THR A 221 8.51 -23.61 -9.89
N GLU A 222 8.15 -24.19 -11.04
CA GLU A 222 7.80 -25.61 -11.13
C GLU A 222 9.01 -26.50 -10.83
N GLU A 223 8.83 -27.46 -9.90
CA GLU A 223 9.86 -28.42 -9.51
C GLU A 223 9.78 -29.73 -10.34
N ALA A 224 8.61 -30.05 -10.84
CA ALA A 224 8.37 -31.29 -11.56
C ALA A 224 7.95 -31.01 -13.01
N TRP A 225 8.66 -31.60 -13.97
CA TRP A 225 8.40 -31.45 -15.40
C TRP A 225 7.01 -31.95 -15.85
N TYR A 226 6.32 -32.72 -15.02
CA TYR A 226 4.94 -33.19 -15.26
C TYR A 226 3.95 -32.57 -14.28
N SER A 227 4.30 -31.45 -13.67
CA SER A 227 3.33 -30.69 -12.86
C SER A 227 2.17 -30.25 -13.73
N PRO A 228 0.93 -30.64 -13.44
CA PRO A 228 -0.20 -30.22 -14.26
C PRO A 228 -0.38 -28.73 -14.13
N CYS A 229 -0.34 -28.02 -15.25
CA CYS A 229 -0.67 -26.61 -15.30
C CYS A 229 -2.13 -26.44 -14.88
N LEU A 230 -2.37 -25.84 -13.73
CA LEU A 230 -3.70 -25.68 -13.15
C LEU A 230 -4.64 -24.83 -14.05
N LEU A 231 -4.08 -24.02 -14.96
CA LEU A 231 -4.83 -23.22 -15.92
C LEU A 231 -5.45 -24.04 -17.06
N TYR A 232 -4.82 -25.18 -17.41
CA TYR A 232 -5.24 -26.00 -18.57
C TYR A 232 -5.83 -27.35 -18.21
N THR A 233 -5.68 -27.80 -16.95
CA THR A 233 -6.03 -29.17 -16.54
C THR A 233 -7.29 -29.30 -15.73
N SER A 234 -7.97 -28.22 -15.41
CA SER A 234 -9.31 -28.29 -14.83
C SER A 234 -10.34 -28.17 -15.94
N PRO A 235 -10.84 -29.29 -16.52
CA PRO A 235 -11.99 -29.19 -17.40
C PRO A 235 -13.12 -28.60 -16.58
N SER A 236 -13.57 -27.42 -16.97
CA SER A 236 -14.74 -26.82 -16.38
C SER A 236 -15.90 -27.82 -16.50
N PRO A 237 -16.68 -28.10 -15.45
CA PRO A 237 -17.89 -28.90 -15.57
C PRO A 237 -18.89 -28.39 -16.59
N ARG A 238 -18.61 -27.25 -17.23
CA ARG A 238 -19.42 -26.62 -18.28
C ARG A 238 -19.00 -26.99 -19.69
N ASP A 239 -17.84 -27.61 -19.86
CA ASP A 239 -17.29 -28.03 -21.14
C ASP A 239 -17.57 -29.50 -21.46
N SER A 240 -18.39 -30.14 -20.62
CA SER A 240 -18.92 -31.52 -20.83
C SER A 240 -20.39 -31.52 -21.16
#